data_6ba46c0f7d145d969edad3aa986d100d
#
_entry.id   6ba46c0f7d145d969edad3aa986d100d
#
_cell.length_a   1.000
_cell.length_b   1.000
_cell.length_c   1.000
_cell.angle_alpha   90.00
_cell.angle_beta   90.00
_cell.angle_gamma   90.00
#
_symmetry.space_group_name_H-M   'P 1'
#
loop_
_entity.id
_entity.type
_entity.pdbx_description
1 polymer ?
#
loop_
_entity_poly.entity_id
_entity_poly.type
_entity_poly.pdbx_seq_one_letter_code
_entity_poly.pdbx_strand_id
1 'polypeptide(L)'
;KEKGIQQLSLFPDPAFQLNRTDLTLPEGFAEGNTVGINVSPMIIKHEKAKGMTLLNYRQLIRYIIATTDMQIALIPHVVWNYNDDRIPLQFLYNEFKGTGRVVLIEDHNAEELKGFISRCRFLVASRTHASIAAYSTQIPTLVMGYSVKARGIARDLFGNEEHYVLPVQSLQQ
;
A
#
# COMPACT_ATOMS: atom_id res chain seq x y z
N LYS A 1 2.91 -30.72 -4.52
CA LYS A 1 2.58 -32.15 -4.73
C LYS A 1 3.29 -32.72 -5.97
N GLU A 2 3.59 -31.90 -6.99
CA GLU A 2 4.28 -32.34 -8.21
C GLU A 2 5.72 -32.87 -7.99
N LYS A 3 6.34 -32.57 -6.84
CA LYS A 3 7.70 -33.03 -6.47
C LYS A 3 7.71 -34.18 -5.46
N GLY A 4 6.62 -34.96 -5.34
CA GLY A 4 6.56 -36.15 -4.49
C GLY A 4 6.40 -35.88 -2.99
N ILE A 5 6.18 -34.62 -2.58
CA ILE A 5 5.91 -34.25 -1.17
C ILE A 5 4.45 -34.60 -0.85
N GLN A 6 4.23 -35.52 0.06
CA GLN A 6 2.89 -36.04 0.37
C GLN A 6 2.14 -35.25 1.45
N GLN A 7 2.85 -34.53 2.32
CA GLN A 7 2.25 -33.76 3.42
C GLN A 7 2.50 -32.25 3.21
N LEU A 8 1.59 -31.62 2.47
CA LEU A 8 1.56 -30.17 2.28
C LEU A 8 0.22 -29.62 2.75
N SER A 9 0.27 -28.68 3.67
CA SER A 9 -0.88 -27.89 4.10
C SER A 9 -0.68 -26.44 3.69
N LEU A 10 -1.72 -25.80 3.18
CA LEU A 10 -1.73 -24.37 2.85
C LEU A 10 -2.20 -23.62 4.10
N PHE A 11 -1.40 -22.67 4.53
CA PHE A 11 -1.76 -21.73 5.59
C PHE A 11 -1.62 -20.30 5.08
N PRO A 12 -2.46 -19.37 5.54
CA PRO A 12 -2.27 -17.95 5.24
C PRO A 12 -0.95 -17.44 5.83
N ASP A 13 -0.45 -16.33 5.26
CA ASP A 13 0.74 -15.66 5.79
C ASP A 13 0.49 -15.26 7.26
N PRO A 14 1.40 -15.58 8.20
CA PRO A 14 1.21 -15.26 9.63
C PRO A 14 1.03 -13.76 9.92
N ALA A 15 1.44 -12.88 9.02
CA ALA A 15 1.21 -11.44 9.14
C ALA A 15 -0.29 -11.06 9.21
N PHE A 16 -1.20 -11.94 8.76
CA PHE A 16 -2.64 -11.75 8.97
C PHE A 16 -3.03 -11.73 10.46
N GLN A 17 -2.29 -12.46 11.30
CA GLN A 17 -2.55 -12.56 12.75
C GLN A 17 -1.80 -11.52 13.58
N LEU A 18 -0.92 -10.70 12.95
CA LEU A 18 -0.20 -9.66 13.67
C LEU A 18 -1.21 -8.71 14.33
N ASN A 19 -0.98 -8.38 15.60
CA ASN A 19 -1.77 -7.38 16.31
C ASN A 19 -1.55 -5.99 15.70
N ARG A 20 -2.47 -5.07 15.96
CA ARG A 20 -2.29 -3.65 15.68
C ARG A 20 -1.97 -2.90 16.98
N THR A 21 -1.15 -1.87 16.87
CA THR A 21 -0.91 -0.90 17.94
C THR A 21 -1.41 0.46 17.49
N ASP A 22 -2.37 1.03 18.22
CA ASP A 22 -2.98 2.30 17.88
C ASP A 22 -2.18 3.46 18.52
N LEU A 23 -1.37 4.14 17.73
CA LEU A 23 -0.71 5.39 18.11
C LEU A 23 -1.63 6.58 17.93
N THR A 24 -1.27 7.71 18.54
CA THR A 24 -1.91 9.00 18.26
C THR A 24 -1.75 9.34 16.78
N LEU A 25 -2.85 9.69 16.13
CA LEU A 25 -2.83 10.09 14.71
C LEU A 25 -2.13 11.45 14.57
N PRO A 26 -1.24 11.59 13.58
CA PRO A 26 -0.61 12.88 13.31
C PRO A 26 -1.62 13.89 12.76
N GLU A 27 -1.31 15.16 12.93
CA GLU A 27 -2.09 16.24 12.31
C GLU A 27 -2.22 16.03 10.80
N GLY A 28 -3.42 16.21 10.27
CA GLY A 28 -3.73 15.96 8.85
C GLY A 28 -4.14 14.51 8.54
N PHE A 29 -4.17 13.59 9.52
CA PHE A 29 -4.78 12.28 9.37
C PHE A 29 -6.18 12.27 9.97
N ALA A 30 -7.20 12.04 9.16
CA ALA A 30 -8.60 11.90 9.60
C ALA A 30 -9.02 10.42 9.60
N GLU A 31 -9.29 9.86 10.78
CA GLU A 31 -9.72 8.47 10.91
C GLU A 31 -11.00 8.21 10.09
N GLY A 32 -11.01 7.14 9.31
CA GLY A 32 -12.13 6.79 8.44
C GLY A 32 -12.34 7.71 7.22
N ASN A 33 -11.56 8.81 7.10
CA ASN A 33 -11.60 9.73 5.95
C ASN A 33 -10.19 10.02 5.38
N THR A 34 -9.30 9.02 5.44
CA THR A 34 -7.93 9.10 4.91
C THR A 34 -7.69 7.98 3.90
N VAL A 35 -7.11 8.31 2.75
CA VAL A 35 -6.57 7.32 1.80
C VAL A 35 -5.10 7.07 2.15
N GLY A 36 -4.78 5.85 2.56
CA GLY A 36 -3.41 5.41 2.74
C GLY A 36 -2.75 5.12 1.39
N ILE A 37 -1.53 5.57 1.19
CA ILE A 37 -0.73 5.33 -0.02
C ILE A 37 0.65 4.79 0.39
N ASN A 38 0.99 3.61 -0.10
CA ASN A 38 2.31 3.02 0.02
C ASN A 38 2.94 2.86 -1.37
N VAL A 39 4.10 3.46 -1.59
CA VAL A 39 4.88 3.37 -2.83
C VAL A 39 6.24 2.80 -2.52
N SER A 40 6.66 1.76 -3.25
CA SER A 40 7.98 1.15 -3.06
C SER A 40 8.89 1.37 -4.27
N PRO A 41 10.22 1.50 -4.05
CA PRO A 41 11.19 1.48 -5.14
C PRO A 41 11.10 0.22 -5.99
N MET A 42 10.60 -0.87 -5.41
CA MET A 42 10.47 -2.15 -6.12
C MET A 42 9.47 -2.07 -7.27
N ILE A 43 8.28 -1.45 -7.08
CA ILE A 43 7.31 -1.31 -8.18
C ILE A 43 7.82 -0.34 -9.25
N ILE A 44 8.54 0.71 -8.84
CA ILE A 44 9.17 1.67 -9.77
C ILE A 44 10.19 0.95 -10.66
N LYS A 45 10.98 0.05 -10.07
CA LYS A 45 11.96 -0.76 -10.84
C LYS A 45 11.31 -1.69 -11.87
N HIS A 46 10.05 -2.08 -11.66
CA HIS A 46 9.32 -3.01 -12.53
C HIS A 46 8.33 -2.29 -13.47
N GLU A 47 8.32 -0.96 -13.52
CA GLU A 47 7.48 -0.22 -14.45
C GLU A 47 7.91 -0.47 -15.91
N LYS A 48 6.93 -0.45 -16.83
CA LYS A 48 7.18 -0.66 -18.25
C LYS A 48 7.81 0.58 -18.91
N ALA A 49 7.39 1.76 -18.49
CA ALA A 49 7.91 3.03 -18.97
C ALA A 49 8.40 3.85 -17.78
N LYS A 50 9.63 4.36 -17.88
CA LYS A 50 10.31 5.10 -16.81
C LYS A 50 9.49 6.31 -16.32
N GLY A 51 9.29 6.39 -15.02
CA GLY A 51 8.56 7.49 -14.37
C GLY A 51 7.04 7.32 -14.35
N MET A 52 6.50 6.29 -15.01
CA MET A 52 5.06 6.06 -15.12
C MET A 52 4.41 5.78 -13.77
N THR A 53 5.07 5.03 -12.91
CA THR A 53 4.57 4.74 -11.57
C THR A 53 4.33 6.02 -10.79
N LEU A 54 5.34 6.86 -10.63
CA LEU A 54 5.20 8.12 -9.89
C LEU A 54 4.21 9.08 -10.56
N LEU A 55 4.16 9.12 -11.89
CA LEU A 55 3.18 9.92 -12.61
C LEU A 55 1.74 9.51 -12.24
N ASN A 56 1.43 8.22 -12.22
CA ASN A 56 0.09 7.72 -11.86
C ASN A 56 -0.24 8.00 -10.39
N TYR A 57 0.71 7.84 -9.46
CA TYR A 57 0.48 8.21 -8.06
C TYR A 57 0.23 9.72 -7.89
N ARG A 58 0.94 10.58 -8.61
CA ARG A 58 0.70 12.03 -8.62
C ARG A 58 -0.68 12.37 -9.15
N GLN A 59 -1.11 11.72 -10.24
CA GLN A 59 -2.46 11.90 -10.80
C GLN A 59 -3.54 11.43 -9.81
N LEU A 60 -3.34 10.28 -9.16
CA LEU A 60 -4.24 9.77 -8.12
C LEU A 60 -4.36 10.76 -6.95
N ILE A 61 -3.25 11.26 -6.43
CA ILE A 61 -3.25 12.26 -5.34
C ILE A 61 -4.01 13.53 -5.77
N ARG A 62 -3.71 14.05 -6.96
CA ARG A 62 -4.42 15.22 -7.51
C ARG A 62 -5.93 14.97 -7.65
N TYR A 63 -6.30 13.80 -8.14
CA TYR A 63 -7.70 13.41 -8.27
C TYR A 63 -8.40 13.37 -6.91
N ILE A 64 -7.82 12.71 -5.91
CA ILE A 64 -8.39 12.66 -4.55
C ILE A 64 -8.57 14.07 -3.99
N ILE A 65 -7.56 14.93 -4.10
CA ILE A 65 -7.61 16.30 -3.59
C ILE A 65 -8.70 17.13 -4.31
N ALA A 66 -8.84 16.95 -5.62
CA ALA A 66 -9.77 17.74 -6.43
C ALA A 66 -11.23 17.30 -6.30
N THR A 67 -11.48 16.00 -6.01
CA THR A 67 -12.83 15.41 -6.10
C THR A 67 -13.41 14.96 -4.77
N THR A 68 -12.62 14.96 -3.70
CA THR A 68 -13.04 14.50 -2.38
C THR A 68 -12.56 15.45 -1.27
N ASP A 69 -13.06 15.26 -0.07
CA ASP A 69 -12.56 15.90 1.16
C ASP A 69 -11.58 15.02 1.96
N MET A 70 -11.24 13.82 1.44
CA MET A 70 -10.36 12.86 2.12
C MET A 70 -8.96 13.39 2.29
N GLN A 71 -8.35 13.05 3.42
CA GLN A 71 -6.92 13.22 3.65
C GLN A 71 -6.12 12.11 2.96
N ILE A 72 -4.82 12.28 2.84
CA ILE A 72 -3.92 11.31 2.24
C ILE A 72 -2.77 11.06 3.21
N ALA A 73 -2.55 9.79 3.59
CA ALA A 73 -1.42 9.38 4.40
C ALA A 73 -0.43 8.59 3.54
N LEU A 74 0.79 9.09 3.43
CA LEU A 74 1.90 8.41 2.76
C LEU A 74 2.59 7.51 3.80
N ILE A 75 2.47 6.19 3.64
CA ILE A 75 2.83 5.20 4.66
C ILE A 75 4.00 4.34 4.16
N PRO A 76 5.23 4.48 4.71
CA PRO A 76 6.33 3.57 4.41
C PRO A 76 6.09 2.20 5.03
N HIS A 77 6.70 1.15 4.48
CA HIS A 77 6.60 -0.21 5.02
C HIS A 77 7.94 -0.96 5.00
N VAL A 78 8.89 -0.52 4.18
CA VAL A 78 10.26 -1.03 4.11
C VAL A 78 11.21 0.15 4.01
N VAL A 79 12.23 0.17 4.87
CA VAL A 79 13.19 1.27 5.01
C VAL A 79 14.65 0.81 4.90
N TRP A 80 14.92 -0.19 4.06
CA TRP A 80 16.28 -0.69 3.83
C TRP A 80 17.06 0.20 2.86
N ASN A 81 18.36 0.37 3.06
CA ASN A 81 19.24 1.29 2.32
C ASN A 81 19.09 1.24 0.78
N TYR A 82 18.78 0.09 0.19
CA TYR A 82 18.63 -0.09 -1.26
C TYR A 82 17.16 -0.26 -1.71
N ASN A 83 16.21 -0.19 -0.78
CA ASN A 83 14.78 -0.43 -1.05
C ASN A 83 13.89 0.32 -0.05
N ASP A 84 14.10 1.63 0.05
CA ASP A 84 13.51 2.51 1.05
C ASP A 84 12.27 3.23 0.49
N ASP A 85 11.10 2.89 1.04
CA ASP A 85 9.81 3.45 0.65
C ASP A 85 9.73 4.97 0.94
N ARG A 86 10.52 5.46 1.91
CA ARG A 86 10.54 6.89 2.26
C ARG A 86 11.00 7.76 1.08
N ILE A 87 11.85 7.26 0.21
CA ILE A 87 12.38 8.02 -0.94
C ILE A 87 11.25 8.45 -1.89
N PRO A 88 10.47 7.54 -2.50
CA PRO A 88 9.36 7.94 -3.36
C PRO A 88 8.23 8.64 -2.60
N LEU A 89 7.98 8.29 -1.34
CA LEU A 89 6.96 8.93 -0.52
C LEU A 89 7.34 10.38 -0.18
N GLN A 90 8.59 10.65 0.17
CA GLN A 90 9.10 12.00 0.41
C GLN A 90 9.02 12.88 -0.85
N PHE A 91 9.28 12.30 -2.02
CA PHE A 91 9.11 13.00 -3.30
C PHE A 91 7.65 13.45 -3.49
N LEU A 92 6.69 12.55 -3.29
CA LEU A 92 5.26 12.87 -3.37
C LEU A 92 4.85 13.88 -2.29
N TYR A 93 5.29 13.69 -1.05
CA TYR A 93 5.00 14.62 0.05
C TYR A 93 5.46 16.04 -0.27
N ASN A 94 6.68 16.21 -0.76
CA ASN A 94 7.23 17.54 -1.08
C ASN A 94 6.42 18.26 -2.16
N GLU A 95 5.81 17.53 -3.11
CA GLU A 95 4.95 18.12 -4.13
C GLU A 95 3.59 18.56 -3.57
N PHE A 96 3.03 17.82 -2.61
CA PHE A 96 1.64 18.01 -2.19
C PHE A 96 1.46 18.56 -0.77
N LYS A 97 2.50 18.65 0.06
CA LYS A 97 2.42 19.15 1.46
C LYS A 97 1.76 20.53 1.58
N GLY A 98 1.96 21.40 0.61
CA GLY A 98 1.36 22.74 0.58
C GLY A 98 -0.16 22.77 0.43
N THR A 99 -0.80 21.63 0.12
CA THR A 99 -2.25 21.51 0.05
C THR A 99 -2.93 21.37 1.42
N GLY A 100 -2.17 21.06 2.48
CA GLY A 100 -2.70 20.73 3.81
C GLY A 100 -3.47 19.42 3.88
N ARG A 101 -3.45 18.62 2.78
CA ARG A 101 -4.25 17.38 2.64
C ARG A 101 -3.41 16.11 2.68
N VAL A 102 -2.09 16.22 2.79
CA VAL A 102 -1.16 15.09 2.70
C VAL A 102 -0.27 15.07 3.93
N VAL A 103 -0.24 13.94 4.62
CA VAL A 103 0.66 13.67 5.74
C VAL A 103 1.63 12.55 5.39
N LEU A 104 2.88 12.67 5.81
CA LEU A 104 3.88 11.62 5.70
C LEU A 104 4.00 10.92 7.06
N ILE A 105 3.73 9.63 7.09
CA ILE A 105 3.92 8.81 8.28
C ILE A 105 5.41 8.46 8.39
N GLU A 106 5.96 8.61 9.58
CA GLU A 106 7.34 8.23 9.86
C GLU A 106 7.52 6.70 9.83
N ASP A 107 8.75 6.25 10.00
CA ASP A 107 9.07 4.83 10.12
C ASP A 107 8.59 4.31 11.49
N HIS A 108 7.85 3.21 11.46
CA HIS A 108 7.29 2.55 12.61
C HIS A 108 7.44 1.03 12.48
N ASN A 109 7.28 0.30 13.58
CA ASN A 109 7.20 -1.15 13.52
C ASN A 109 5.92 -1.63 12.83
N ALA A 110 5.87 -2.92 12.50
CA ALA A 110 4.77 -3.49 11.69
C ALA A 110 3.40 -3.39 12.37
N GLU A 111 3.32 -3.49 13.70
CA GLU A 111 2.07 -3.39 14.46
C GLU A 111 1.53 -1.95 14.47
N GLU A 112 2.41 -0.98 14.61
CA GLU A 112 2.09 0.45 14.57
C GLU A 112 1.66 0.89 13.17
N LEU A 113 2.39 0.45 12.11
CA LEU A 113 1.98 0.69 10.72
C LEU A 113 0.63 0.06 10.42
N LYS A 114 0.35 -1.13 10.93
CA LYS A 114 -0.98 -1.76 10.86
C LYS A 114 -2.03 -0.92 11.57
N GLY A 115 -1.70 -0.28 12.69
CA GLY A 115 -2.56 0.66 13.41
C GLY A 115 -2.96 1.88 12.57
N PHE A 116 -2.03 2.50 11.84
CA PHE A 116 -2.33 3.58 10.90
C PHE A 116 -3.19 3.09 9.72
N ILE A 117 -2.81 1.97 9.09
CA ILE A 117 -3.52 1.40 7.95
C ILE A 117 -4.97 1.07 8.32
N SER A 118 -5.21 0.48 9.50
CA SER A 118 -6.54 0.09 9.98
C SER A 118 -7.52 1.25 10.17
N ARG A 119 -7.03 2.47 10.24
CA ARG A 119 -7.81 3.71 10.39
C ARG A 119 -7.97 4.51 9.10
N CYS A 120 -7.45 3.97 7.98
CA CYS A 120 -7.71 4.51 6.65
C CYS A 120 -9.12 4.17 6.16
N ARG A 121 -9.65 4.96 5.24
CA ARG A 121 -10.85 4.66 4.46
C ARG A 121 -10.58 3.67 3.33
N PHE A 122 -9.40 3.76 2.74
CA PHE A 122 -8.94 2.98 1.60
C PHE A 122 -7.41 2.92 1.60
N LEU A 123 -6.82 1.86 1.06
CA LEU A 123 -5.37 1.76 0.90
C LEU A 123 -4.99 1.48 -0.56
N VAL A 124 -3.97 2.19 -1.07
CA VAL A 124 -3.24 1.81 -2.28
C VAL A 124 -1.88 1.28 -1.87
N ALA A 125 -1.68 -0.03 -1.97
CA ALA A 125 -0.50 -0.71 -1.44
C ALA A 125 0.42 -1.20 -2.55
N SER A 126 1.73 -1.04 -2.38
CA SER A 126 2.76 -1.63 -3.24
C SER A 126 3.59 -2.72 -2.55
N ARG A 127 3.43 -2.87 -1.23
CA ARG A 127 4.06 -3.91 -0.41
C ARG A 127 3.04 -4.95 0.01
N THR A 128 3.42 -6.22 -0.10
CA THR A 128 2.56 -7.36 0.28
C THR A 128 2.08 -7.25 1.73
N HIS A 129 2.98 -6.97 2.68
CA HIS A 129 2.60 -6.88 4.09
C HIS A 129 1.73 -5.65 4.40
N ALA A 130 1.88 -4.54 3.66
CA ALA A 130 0.95 -3.42 3.76
C ALA A 130 -0.47 -3.81 3.31
N SER A 131 -0.59 -4.58 2.21
CA SER A 131 -1.90 -5.10 1.78
C SER A 131 -2.49 -6.12 2.76
N ILE A 132 -1.65 -7.00 3.36
CA ILE A 132 -2.09 -7.93 4.40
C ILE A 132 -2.59 -7.18 5.65
N ALA A 133 -1.88 -6.13 6.07
CA ALA A 133 -2.32 -5.28 7.18
C ALA A 133 -3.72 -4.68 6.93
N ALA A 134 -3.96 -4.19 5.71
CA ALA A 134 -5.26 -3.66 5.31
C ALA A 134 -6.34 -4.75 5.24
N TYR A 135 -6.08 -5.87 4.57
CA TYR A 135 -7.04 -6.96 4.45
C TYR A 135 -7.43 -7.54 5.81
N SER A 136 -6.45 -7.75 6.70
CA SER A 136 -6.70 -8.29 8.05
C SER A 136 -7.45 -7.32 8.97
N THR A 137 -7.55 -6.05 8.60
CA THR A 137 -8.31 -5.02 9.30
C THR A 137 -9.53 -4.52 8.50
N GLN A 138 -9.88 -5.24 7.43
CA GLN A 138 -11.06 -4.99 6.59
C GLN A 138 -11.04 -3.64 5.85
N ILE A 139 -9.85 -3.11 5.58
CA ILE A 139 -9.72 -1.88 4.79
C ILE A 139 -9.73 -2.22 3.29
N PRO A 140 -10.67 -1.64 2.50
CA PRO A 140 -10.67 -1.77 1.06
C PRO A 140 -9.32 -1.37 0.47
N THR A 141 -8.76 -2.22 -0.42
CA THR A 141 -7.38 -2.06 -0.87
C THR A 141 -7.20 -2.36 -2.34
N LEU A 142 -6.54 -1.46 -3.05
CA LEU A 142 -5.99 -1.71 -4.38
C LEU A 142 -4.48 -1.98 -4.26
N VAL A 143 -4.03 -3.11 -4.79
CA VAL A 143 -2.61 -3.47 -4.77
C VAL A 143 -1.95 -3.16 -6.10
N MET A 144 -0.92 -2.33 -6.08
CA MET A 144 -0.02 -2.12 -7.22
C MET A 144 0.96 -3.29 -7.28
N GLY A 145 0.63 -4.31 -8.07
CA GLY A 145 1.36 -5.57 -8.12
C GLY A 145 2.41 -5.59 -9.23
N TYR A 146 3.57 -6.19 -8.95
CA TYR A 146 4.58 -6.49 -9.96
C TYR A 146 4.87 -8.02 -10.06
N SER A 147 4.33 -8.80 -9.14
CA SER A 147 4.60 -10.24 -9.02
C SER A 147 3.34 -11.06 -8.81
N VAL A 148 3.49 -12.38 -8.89
CA VAL A 148 2.40 -13.35 -8.65
C VAL A 148 1.89 -13.37 -7.21
N LYS A 149 2.66 -12.86 -6.22
CA LYS A 149 2.26 -12.89 -4.81
C LYS A 149 0.96 -12.11 -4.55
N ALA A 150 0.88 -10.87 -5.05
CA ALA A 150 -0.32 -10.04 -4.86
C ALA A 150 -1.56 -10.71 -5.46
N ARG A 151 -1.42 -11.27 -6.66
CA ARG A 151 -2.50 -12.00 -7.36
C ARG A 151 -2.90 -13.26 -6.62
N GLY A 152 -1.94 -14.02 -6.10
CA GLY A 152 -2.20 -15.22 -5.29
C GLY A 152 -3.03 -14.89 -4.05
N ILE A 153 -2.62 -13.89 -3.26
CA ILE A 153 -3.36 -13.46 -2.07
C ILE A 153 -4.78 -12.99 -2.42
N ALA A 154 -4.94 -12.20 -3.49
CA ALA A 154 -6.27 -11.74 -3.91
C ALA A 154 -7.17 -12.92 -4.31
N ARG A 155 -6.65 -13.91 -5.03
CA ARG A 155 -7.41 -15.14 -5.39
C ARG A 155 -7.78 -15.97 -4.17
N ASP A 156 -6.87 -16.12 -3.20
CA ASP A 156 -7.12 -16.87 -1.98
C ASP A 156 -8.21 -16.21 -1.11
N LEU A 157 -8.22 -14.87 -1.05
CA LEU A 157 -9.17 -14.13 -0.21
C LEU A 157 -10.51 -13.84 -0.90
N PHE A 158 -10.50 -13.54 -2.20
CA PHE A 158 -11.65 -13.01 -2.93
C PHE A 158 -12.11 -13.87 -4.10
N GLY A 159 -11.42 -15.00 -4.36
CA GLY A 159 -11.71 -15.91 -5.46
C GLY A 159 -11.16 -15.46 -6.82
N ASN A 160 -10.77 -14.19 -6.97
CA ASN A 160 -10.15 -13.63 -8.17
C ASN A 160 -9.21 -12.47 -7.83
N GLU A 161 -8.47 -11.99 -8.82
CA GLU A 161 -7.56 -10.84 -8.66
C GLU A 161 -8.10 -9.54 -9.29
N GLU A 162 -9.20 -9.66 -10.03
CA GLU A 162 -9.80 -8.56 -10.76
C GLU A 162 -10.33 -7.50 -9.79
N HIS A 163 -10.06 -6.22 -10.07
CA HIS A 163 -10.36 -5.07 -9.20
C HIS A 163 -9.57 -4.97 -7.88
N TYR A 164 -8.77 -6.00 -7.51
CA TYR A 164 -7.94 -5.98 -6.31
C TYR A 164 -6.47 -5.71 -6.60
N VAL A 165 -6.00 -6.13 -7.78
CA VAL A 165 -4.58 -5.99 -8.16
C VAL A 165 -4.46 -5.31 -9.51
N LEU A 166 -3.76 -4.18 -9.55
CA LEU A 166 -3.38 -3.49 -10.76
C LEU A 166 -1.89 -3.77 -11.05
N PRO A 167 -1.56 -4.47 -12.15
CA PRO A 167 -0.16 -4.68 -12.51
C PRO A 167 0.54 -3.36 -12.84
N VAL A 168 1.68 -3.09 -12.22
CA VAL A 168 2.44 -1.85 -12.48
C VAL A 168 2.84 -1.70 -13.95
N GLN A 169 2.98 -2.83 -14.68
CA GLN A 169 3.29 -2.86 -16.10
C GLN A 169 2.14 -2.39 -16.99
N SER A 170 0.91 -2.35 -16.48
CA SER A 170 -0.27 -1.89 -17.21
C SER A 170 -0.57 -0.39 -17.04
N LEU A 171 0.23 0.32 -16.22
CA LEU A 171 0.08 1.76 -16.06
C LEU A 171 0.33 2.50 -17.38
N GLN A 172 -0.55 3.45 -17.70
CA GLN A 172 -0.53 4.27 -18.91
C GLN A 172 -0.67 5.76 -18.54
N GLN A 173 -0.36 6.63 -19.49
CA GLN A 173 -0.63 8.07 -19.36
C GLN A 173 -2.12 8.37 -19.41
#